data_18e3e78ff1501cf05c410620eb5ae29e
#
_entry.id   18e3e78ff1501cf05c410620eb5ae29e
#
_cell.length_a   1.000
_cell.length_b   1.000
_cell.length_c   1.000
_cell.angle_alpha   90.00
_cell.angle_beta   90.00
_cell.angle_gamma   90.00
#
_symmetry.space_group_name_H-M   'P 1'
#
loop_
_entity.id
_entity.type
_entity.pdbx_description
1 polymer ?
#
loop_
_entity_poly.entity_id
_entity_poly.type
_entity_poly.pdbx_seq_one_letter_code
_entity_poly.pdbx_strand_id
1 'polypeptide(L)'
;MTYQKSQRFQRHKVDPLALPATKRTQKGDLDITDWTSWFLDCLDRDFDGADAILGGILRKADFWDRHAARQLNARQRIVLNRLFDGFEGKLTPSKWAKLTKVSQATAARDIEELIAHGILKKDAAGGRSTSYSLVDTQT
;
A
#
# COMPACT_ATOMS: atom_id res chain seq x y z
N MET A 1 -12.23 19.64 4.01
CA MET A 1 -13.17 19.16 5.02
C MET A 1 -13.32 17.67 4.89
N THR A 2 -13.15 16.99 5.97
CA THR A 2 -13.36 15.57 6.25
C THR A 2 -12.41 14.61 5.52
N TYR A 3 -11.16 14.64 5.91
CA TYR A 3 -10.22 13.57 5.69
C TYR A 3 -10.24 12.69 6.96
N GLN A 4 -11.22 11.83 7.06
CA GLN A 4 -11.21 10.71 8.00
C GLN A 4 -11.93 9.52 7.36
N LYS A 5 -11.27 8.86 6.42
CA LYS A 5 -11.46 7.44 6.27
C LYS A 5 -10.30 6.77 6.99
N SER A 6 -10.49 6.74 8.29
CA SER A 6 -10.15 5.66 9.22
C SER A 6 -9.35 4.56 8.54
N GLN A 7 -8.07 4.53 8.80
CA GLN A 7 -7.40 3.27 8.99
C GLN A 7 -8.31 2.51 9.97
N ARG A 8 -9.20 1.67 9.44
CA ARG A 8 -9.84 0.65 10.24
C ARG A 8 -8.69 -0.19 10.76
N PHE A 9 -8.29 0.10 11.99
CA PHE A 9 -7.67 -0.89 12.83
C PHE A 9 -8.61 -2.08 12.72
N GLN A 10 -8.24 -3.06 11.90
CA GLN A 10 -8.89 -4.34 11.99
C GLN A 10 -8.54 -4.80 13.39
N ARG A 11 -9.52 -4.65 14.30
CA ARG A 11 -9.49 -5.35 15.57
C ARG A 11 -9.23 -6.80 15.19
N HIS A 12 -8.02 -7.27 15.49
CA HIS A 12 -7.73 -8.67 15.39
C HIS A 12 -8.87 -9.38 16.13
N LYS A 13 -9.72 -10.07 15.37
CA LYS A 13 -10.63 -11.02 15.97
C LYS A 13 -9.73 -11.98 16.72
N VAL A 14 -9.77 -11.87 18.04
CA VAL A 14 -9.13 -12.85 18.91
C VAL A 14 -9.64 -14.20 18.41
N ASP A 15 -8.71 -15.05 17.98
CA ASP A 15 -9.05 -16.35 17.44
C ASP A 15 -9.90 -17.08 18.50
N PRO A 16 -11.16 -17.44 18.21
CA PRO A 16 -11.98 -18.12 19.20
C PRO A 16 -11.38 -19.43 19.69
N LEU A 17 -10.40 -19.99 18.95
CA LEU A 17 -9.65 -21.19 19.36
C LEU A 17 -8.57 -20.90 20.41
N ALA A 18 -8.12 -19.66 20.56
CA ALA A 18 -7.12 -19.28 21.56
C ALA A 18 -7.71 -19.27 23.00
N LEU A 19 -8.98 -18.90 23.14
CA LEU A 19 -9.67 -18.89 24.44
C LEU A 19 -9.71 -20.26 25.15
N PRO A 20 -9.99 -21.38 24.46
CA PRO A 20 -9.91 -22.70 25.09
C PRO A 20 -8.52 -23.11 25.55
N ALA A 21 -7.48 -22.75 24.78
CA ALA A 21 -6.09 -23.03 25.15
C ALA A 21 -5.69 -22.26 26.41
N THR A 22 -6.01 -20.98 26.49
CA THR A 22 -5.76 -20.13 27.66
C THR A 22 -6.49 -20.67 28.90
N LYS A 23 -7.74 -21.10 28.76
CA LYS A 23 -8.52 -21.69 29.87
C LYS A 23 -7.96 -23.05 30.35
N ARG A 24 -7.41 -23.86 29.47
CA ARG A 24 -6.76 -25.15 29.84
C ARG A 24 -5.47 -24.92 30.61
N THR A 25 -4.67 -23.94 30.18
CA THR A 25 -3.41 -23.59 30.86
C THR A 25 -3.65 -23.08 32.28
N GLN A 26 -4.79 -22.46 32.56
CA GLN A 26 -5.15 -21.96 33.89
C GLN A 26 -5.67 -23.03 34.86
N LYS A 27 -5.99 -24.23 34.40
CA LYS A 27 -6.65 -25.29 35.20
C LYS A 27 -5.78 -26.49 35.53
N GLY A 28 -4.54 -26.59 35.04
CA GLY A 28 -3.63 -27.70 35.21
C GLY A 28 -2.33 -27.33 35.93
N ASP A 29 -1.40 -28.27 35.97
CA ASP A 29 0.01 -27.99 36.27
C ASP A 29 0.51 -26.85 35.38
N LEU A 30 1.49 -26.09 35.84
CA LEU A 30 2.00 -24.84 35.23
C LEU A 30 2.63 -25.06 33.84
N ASP A 31 1.93 -25.77 32.96
CA ASP A 31 2.31 -25.97 31.57
C ASP A 31 1.71 -24.83 30.70
N ILE A 32 2.55 -23.87 30.39
CA ILE A 32 2.20 -22.68 29.56
C ILE A 32 2.58 -22.87 28.09
N THR A 33 2.94 -24.08 27.67
CA THR A 33 3.47 -24.34 26.31
C THR A 33 2.47 -23.95 25.25
N ASP A 34 1.20 -24.33 25.35
CA ASP A 34 0.16 -24.02 24.40
C ASP A 34 -0.09 -22.51 24.33
N TRP A 35 -0.08 -21.84 25.47
CA TRP A 35 -0.25 -20.38 25.53
C TRP A 35 0.96 -19.65 24.91
N THR A 36 2.17 -20.12 25.22
CA THR A 36 3.39 -19.52 24.67
C THR A 36 3.46 -19.69 23.16
N SER A 37 3.12 -20.86 22.63
CA SER A 37 3.05 -21.10 21.18
C SER A 37 2.06 -20.17 20.51
N TRP A 38 0.85 -20.07 21.05
CA TRP A 38 -0.16 -19.15 20.54
C TRP A 38 0.30 -17.67 20.58
N PHE A 39 0.94 -17.28 21.67
CA PHE A 39 1.45 -15.91 21.82
C PHE A 39 2.56 -15.60 20.80
N LEU A 40 3.48 -16.54 20.58
CA LEU A 40 4.54 -16.40 19.59
C LEU A 40 3.96 -16.33 18.16
N ASP A 41 2.96 -17.16 17.85
CA ASP A 41 2.26 -17.09 16.55
C ASP A 41 1.52 -15.75 16.32
N CYS A 42 1.02 -15.15 17.39
CA CYS A 42 0.43 -13.82 17.31
C CYS A 42 1.47 -12.75 17.03
N LEU A 43 2.61 -12.80 17.72
CA LEU A 43 3.73 -11.89 17.51
C LEU A 43 4.29 -12.00 16.09
N ASP A 44 4.50 -13.21 15.59
CA ASP A 44 5.02 -13.44 14.25
C ASP A 44 4.14 -12.79 13.17
N ARG A 45 2.82 -12.98 13.27
CA ARG A 45 1.85 -12.33 12.39
C ARG A 45 1.87 -10.80 12.46
N ASP A 46 2.07 -10.25 13.65
CA ASP A 46 2.15 -8.79 13.84
C ASP A 46 3.45 -8.23 13.25
N PHE A 47 4.55 -8.97 13.32
CA PHE A 47 5.82 -8.60 12.67
C PHE A 47 5.70 -8.62 11.14
N ASP A 48 5.07 -9.64 10.55
CA ASP A 48 4.84 -9.71 9.11
C ASP A 48 4.06 -8.48 8.59
N GLY A 49 3.05 -8.06 9.34
CA GLY A 49 2.29 -6.84 9.04
C GLY A 49 3.14 -5.56 9.10
N ALA A 50 4.01 -5.45 10.09
CA ALA A 50 4.92 -4.31 10.27
C ALA A 50 5.97 -4.26 9.15
N ASP A 51 6.52 -5.39 8.74
CA ASP A 51 7.51 -5.49 7.66
C ASP A 51 6.91 -5.06 6.31
N ALA A 52 5.68 -5.43 6.02
CA ALA A 52 5.00 -5.00 4.81
C ALA A 52 4.79 -3.47 4.75
N ILE A 53 4.41 -2.85 5.88
CA ILE A 53 4.27 -1.39 6.00
C ILE A 53 5.63 -0.71 5.85
N LEU A 54 6.64 -1.18 6.56
CA LEU A 54 8.00 -0.62 6.49
C LEU A 54 8.57 -0.75 5.09
N GLY A 55 8.40 -1.90 4.44
CA GLY A 55 8.80 -2.12 3.06
C GLY A 55 8.13 -1.15 2.08
N GLY A 56 6.86 -0.80 2.30
CA GLY A 56 6.15 0.22 1.53
C GLY A 56 6.76 1.62 1.70
N ILE A 57 7.08 1.99 2.93
CA ILE A 57 7.70 3.28 3.26
C ILE A 57 9.10 3.39 2.64
N LEU A 58 9.90 2.34 2.76
CA LEU A 58 11.27 2.31 2.22
C LEU A 58 11.26 2.39 0.69
N ARG A 59 10.39 1.66 -0.01
CA ARG A 59 10.24 1.76 -1.47
C ARG A 59 9.85 3.18 -1.91
N LYS A 60 8.96 3.82 -1.17
CA LYS A 60 8.55 5.21 -1.46
C LYS A 60 9.69 6.19 -1.24
N ALA A 61 10.46 6.05 -0.15
CA ALA A 61 11.63 6.88 0.13
C ALA A 61 12.71 6.72 -0.96
N ASP A 62 13.07 5.49 -1.28
CA ASP A 62 14.05 5.18 -2.32
C ASP A 62 13.62 5.68 -3.72
N PHE A 63 12.33 5.60 -4.03
CA PHE A 63 11.79 6.19 -5.25
C PHE A 63 12.03 7.71 -5.30
N TRP A 64 11.73 8.42 -4.22
CA TRP A 64 11.89 9.87 -4.17
C TRP A 64 13.37 10.28 -4.19
N ASP A 65 14.25 9.52 -3.56
CA ASP A 65 15.70 9.75 -3.59
C ASP A 65 16.25 9.60 -5.01
N ARG A 66 15.88 8.54 -5.72
CA ARG A 66 16.28 8.32 -7.12
C ARG A 66 15.77 9.39 -8.08
N HIS A 67 14.62 9.97 -7.79
CA HIS A 67 13.98 10.97 -8.64
C HIS A 67 14.11 12.40 -8.10
N ALA A 68 14.93 12.63 -7.07
CA ALA A 68 15.10 13.94 -6.44
C ALA A 68 15.54 15.04 -7.41
N ALA A 69 16.41 14.70 -8.37
CA ALA A 69 16.90 15.63 -9.39
C ALA A 69 15.89 15.94 -10.51
N ARG A 70 14.77 15.21 -10.59
CA ARG A 70 13.77 15.40 -11.64
C ARG A 70 12.75 16.45 -11.23
N GLN A 71 12.45 17.36 -12.16
CA GLN A 71 11.44 18.39 -11.96
C GLN A 71 10.04 17.80 -12.21
N LEU A 72 9.49 17.15 -11.20
CA LEU A 72 8.10 16.68 -11.22
C LEU A 72 7.17 17.79 -10.74
N ASN A 73 6.08 18.01 -11.48
CA ASN A 73 5.10 19.00 -11.09
C ASN A 73 4.27 18.55 -9.87
N ALA A 74 3.56 19.47 -9.22
CA ALA A 74 2.80 19.20 -8.01
C ALA A 74 1.72 18.11 -8.22
N ARG A 75 1.07 18.08 -9.38
CA ARG A 75 0.05 17.08 -9.71
C ARG A 75 0.65 15.66 -9.82
N GLN A 76 1.79 15.56 -10.50
CA GLN A 76 2.52 14.30 -10.64
C GLN A 76 2.92 13.75 -9.26
N ARG A 77 3.44 14.61 -8.38
CA ARG A 77 3.79 14.23 -7.00
C ARG A 77 2.59 13.72 -6.20
N ILE A 78 1.44 14.39 -6.31
CA ILE A 78 0.20 13.99 -5.63
C ILE A 78 -0.22 12.58 -6.07
N VAL A 79 -0.26 12.31 -7.37
CA VAL A 79 -0.70 11.01 -7.89
C VAL A 79 0.30 9.92 -7.58
N LEU A 80 1.60 10.18 -7.73
CA LEU A 80 2.64 9.21 -7.39
C LEU A 80 2.59 8.84 -5.91
N ASN A 81 2.47 9.81 -5.00
CA ASN A 81 2.30 9.52 -3.58
C ASN A 81 1.06 8.65 -3.33
N ARG A 82 -0.05 8.94 -4.03
CA ARG A 82 -1.27 8.16 -3.89
C ARG A 82 -1.10 6.72 -4.36
N LEU A 83 -0.31 6.50 -5.42
CA LEU A 83 0.01 5.15 -5.91
C LEU A 83 0.80 4.34 -4.88
N PHE A 84 1.73 4.97 -4.16
CA PHE A 84 2.49 4.31 -3.09
C PHE A 84 1.67 4.06 -1.82
N ASP A 85 0.72 4.97 -1.51
CA ASP A 85 -0.10 4.91 -0.29
C ASP A 85 -1.32 3.96 -0.41
N GLY A 86 -1.41 3.19 -1.48
CA GLY A 86 -2.50 2.25 -1.73
C GLY A 86 -3.59 2.85 -2.62
N PHE A 87 -3.34 2.86 -3.91
CA PHE A 87 -4.29 3.28 -4.92
C PHE A 87 -5.28 2.16 -5.25
N GLU A 88 -6.58 2.42 -5.08
CA GLU A 88 -7.60 1.42 -5.40
C GLU A 88 -7.82 1.30 -6.91
N GLY A 89 -7.56 0.11 -7.44
CA GLY A 89 -7.77 -0.24 -8.85
C GLY A 89 -6.72 0.38 -9.78
N LYS A 90 -7.03 0.39 -11.08
CA LYS A 90 -6.09 0.83 -12.13
C LYS A 90 -6.07 2.35 -12.25
N LEU A 91 -4.87 2.92 -12.49
CA LEU A 91 -4.71 4.34 -12.81
C LEU A 91 -5.14 4.56 -14.27
N THR A 92 -6.10 5.45 -14.47
CA THR A 92 -6.58 5.89 -15.78
C THR A 92 -6.51 7.41 -15.90
N PRO A 93 -6.48 8.00 -17.12
CA PRO A 93 -6.49 9.45 -17.28
C PRO A 93 -7.70 10.12 -16.61
N SER A 94 -8.85 9.47 -16.60
CA SER A 94 -10.05 9.96 -15.93
C SER A 94 -9.90 10.04 -14.42
N LYS A 95 -9.27 9.02 -13.81
CA LYS A 95 -8.97 9.03 -12.37
C LYS A 95 -7.92 10.09 -12.02
N TRP A 96 -6.88 10.23 -12.86
CA TRP A 96 -5.89 11.29 -12.74
C TRP A 96 -6.54 12.67 -12.72
N ALA A 97 -7.35 12.95 -13.76
CA ALA A 97 -8.06 14.23 -13.91
C ALA A 97 -8.92 14.56 -12.68
N LYS A 98 -9.62 13.56 -12.13
CA LYS A 98 -10.43 13.71 -10.90
C LYS A 98 -9.58 14.01 -9.67
N LEU A 99 -8.46 13.30 -9.50
CA LEU A 99 -7.56 13.48 -8.34
C LEU A 99 -6.89 14.85 -8.34
N THR A 100 -6.48 15.31 -9.50
CA THR A 100 -5.73 16.56 -9.65
C THR A 100 -6.60 17.77 -10.05
N LYS A 101 -7.90 17.53 -10.25
CA LYS A 101 -8.88 18.56 -10.66
C LYS A 101 -8.50 19.30 -11.94
N VAL A 102 -8.05 18.56 -12.95
CA VAL A 102 -7.66 19.09 -14.25
C VAL A 102 -8.45 18.43 -15.38
N SER A 103 -8.30 18.93 -16.61
CA SER A 103 -8.88 18.31 -17.80
C SER A 103 -8.20 16.98 -18.13
N GLN A 104 -8.89 16.11 -18.85
CA GLN A 104 -8.31 14.85 -19.32
C GLN A 104 -7.11 15.06 -20.24
N ALA A 105 -7.10 16.13 -21.03
CA ALA A 105 -5.97 16.48 -21.89
C ALA A 105 -4.72 16.83 -21.06
N THR A 106 -4.88 17.56 -19.97
CA THR A 106 -3.78 17.87 -19.04
C THR A 106 -3.30 16.62 -18.32
N ALA A 107 -4.23 15.78 -17.88
CA ALA A 107 -3.90 14.50 -17.26
C ALA A 107 -3.11 13.58 -18.20
N ALA A 108 -3.50 13.51 -19.47
CA ALA A 108 -2.77 12.71 -20.46
C ALA A 108 -1.33 13.21 -20.65
N ARG A 109 -1.11 14.52 -20.74
CA ARG A 109 0.24 15.10 -20.85
C ARG A 109 1.10 14.80 -19.63
N ASP A 110 0.55 14.98 -18.42
CA ASP A 110 1.25 14.66 -17.18
C ASP A 110 1.67 13.17 -17.13
N ILE A 111 0.81 12.26 -17.61
CA ILE A 111 1.10 10.82 -17.69
C ILE A 111 2.17 10.52 -18.75
N GLU A 112 2.06 11.10 -19.95
CA GLU A 112 3.03 10.93 -21.03
C GLU A 112 4.44 11.37 -20.60
N GLU A 113 4.53 12.48 -19.87
CA GLU A 113 5.79 12.96 -19.31
C GLU A 113 6.39 11.96 -18.31
N LEU A 114 5.57 11.36 -17.44
CA LEU A 114 6.04 10.33 -16.51
C LEU A 114 6.45 9.04 -17.22
N ILE A 115 5.81 8.70 -18.34
CA ILE A 115 6.23 7.56 -19.18
C ILE A 115 7.58 7.86 -19.84
N ALA A 116 7.76 9.07 -20.38
CA ALA A 116 9.03 9.50 -20.96
C ALA A 116 10.18 9.49 -19.94
N HIS A 117 9.88 9.76 -18.69
CA HIS A 117 10.82 9.66 -17.59
C HIS A 117 11.04 8.22 -17.10
N GLY A 118 10.34 7.23 -17.63
CA GLY A 118 10.44 5.83 -17.20
C GLY A 118 9.85 5.54 -15.81
N ILE A 119 8.98 6.41 -15.32
CA ILE A 119 8.33 6.28 -14.00
C ILE A 119 7.03 5.47 -14.10
N LEU A 120 6.26 5.72 -15.15
CA LEU A 120 5.03 4.99 -15.45
C LEU A 120 5.21 4.14 -16.72
N LYS A 121 4.50 3.04 -16.77
CA LYS A 121 4.34 2.21 -17.97
C LYS A 121 2.85 2.03 -18.26
N LYS A 122 2.54 1.88 -19.54
CA LYS A 122 1.22 1.52 -20.01
C LYS A 122 1.00 0.02 -19.81
N ASP A 123 -0.12 -0.36 -19.22
CA ASP A 123 -0.46 -1.76 -19.01
C ASP A 123 -0.85 -2.43 -20.34
N ALA A 124 -0.36 -3.65 -20.56
CA ALA A 124 -0.58 -4.39 -21.80
C ALA A 124 -2.03 -4.88 -21.99
N ALA A 125 -2.78 -5.04 -20.92
CA ALA A 125 -4.17 -5.47 -20.95
C ALA A 125 -5.10 -4.25 -20.99
N GLY A 126 -5.32 -3.69 -22.17
CA GLY A 126 -6.24 -2.59 -22.40
C GLY A 126 -7.56 -3.06 -23.00
N GLY A 127 -8.63 -3.10 -22.18
CA GLY A 127 -9.98 -3.03 -22.71
C GLY A 127 -10.29 -1.59 -23.14
N ARG A 128 -11.54 -1.16 -23.01
CA ARG A 128 -12.01 0.20 -23.40
C ARG A 128 -11.32 1.38 -22.72
N SER A 129 -10.49 1.18 -21.68
CA SER A 129 -9.73 2.24 -21.04
C SER A 129 -8.27 1.82 -20.81
N THR A 130 -7.36 2.63 -21.31
CA THR A 130 -5.92 2.49 -21.06
C THR A 130 -5.62 2.72 -19.58
N SER A 131 -4.86 1.82 -18.97
CA SER A 131 -4.37 1.94 -17.60
C SER A 131 -2.85 2.01 -17.55
N TYR A 132 -2.35 2.53 -16.45
CA TYR A 132 -0.94 2.77 -16.22
C TYR A 132 -0.53 2.25 -14.84
N SER A 133 0.69 1.79 -14.73
CA SER A 133 1.30 1.34 -13.47
C SER A 133 2.69 1.94 -13.30
N LEU A 134 3.16 1.94 -12.04
CA LEU A 134 4.55 2.29 -11.77
C LEU A 134 5.48 1.27 -12.43
N VAL A 135 6.60 1.74 -12.95
CA VAL A 135 7.67 0.84 -13.37
C VAL A 135 8.31 0.28 -12.12
N ASP A 136 8.09 -1.02 -11.86
CA ASP A 136 8.78 -1.71 -10.77
C ASP A 136 10.28 -1.73 -11.04
N THR A 137 11.00 -0.87 -10.38
CA THR A 137 12.45 -0.94 -10.33
C THR A 137 12.81 -1.88 -9.17
N GLN A 138 12.50 -3.16 -9.35
CA GLN A 138 13.10 -4.19 -8.52
C GLN A 138 14.52 -4.40 -9.02
N THR A 139 15.48 -3.91 -8.28
CA THR A 139 16.85 -4.39 -8.32
C THR A 139 17.24 -4.73 -6.90
#